data_f825ee2a6ca1b1de18b2f4aa3a1cc336
#
_entry.id   f825ee2a6ca1b1de18b2f4aa3a1cc336
#
_cell.length_a   1.000
_cell.length_b   1.000
_cell.length_c   1.000
_cell.angle_alpha   90.00
_cell.angle_beta   90.00
_cell.angle_gamma   90.00
#
_symmetry.space_group_name_H-M   'P 1'
#
loop_
_entity.id
_entity.type
_entity.pdbx_description
1 polymer ?
#
loop_
_entity_poly.entity_id
_entity_poly.type
_entity_poly.pdbx_seq_one_letter_code
_entity_poly.pdbx_strand_id
1 'polypeptide(L)'
;LSRMSETELNFKDVLENAKKLGYAESNPRSDLNGDDAKSKIQILSSLAFNSFINKSKITVEGIQNIDQVDITNAKILGYRIKHLAIAELKKNKLIQRVHPCMINQDSYIGNINGVLNAVIIEGKPIGKFTIQGEGAGPGPTTSALVSDTCSILRGNIKLPFSIPNKNRKKIRSIDVSEEFFSSYIRLDVVDKTGVLSSITKTLSKNKISVKRLIQNPFKSKKFASIIIISHRAKNSNLVKSISELANKKFVINKPKFFRIESI
;
A
#
# COMPACT_ATOMS: atom_id res chain seq x y z
N LEU A 1 4.50 -2.73 -10.41
CA LEU A 1 5.55 -2.72 -9.36
C LEU A 1 6.45 -3.95 -9.47
N SER A 2 5.93 -5.18 -9.67
CA SER A 2 6.76 -6.39 -9.84
C SER A 2 7.76 -6.23 -10.98
N ARG A 3 7.33 -5.79 -12.16
CA ARG A 3 8.22 -5.55 -13.31
C ARG A 3 9.28 -4.50 -13.04
N MET A 4 8.95 -3.40 -12.35
CA MET A 4 9.97 -2.41 -11.93
C MET A 4 11.03 -3.04 -11.03
N SER A 5 10.63 -3.98 -10.14
CA SER A 5 11.56 -4.70 -9.25
C SER A 5 12.45 -5.71 -9.99
N GLU A 6 12.00 -6.25 -11.12
CA GLU A 6 12.68 -7.28 -11.90
C GLU A 6 13.58 -6.71 -13.00
N THR A 7 13.14 -5.61 -13.66
CA THR A 7 13.73 -5.13 -14.90
C THR A 7 14.47 -3.79 -14.78
N GLU A 8 14.43 -3.16 -13.60
CA GLU A 8 14.99 -1.82 -13.35
C GLU A 8 14.42 -0.69 -14.24
N LEU A 9 13.36 -0.99 -15.01
CA LEU A 9 12.65 0.01 -15.82
C LEU A 9 11.89 1.00 -14.94
N ASN A 10 11.77 2.23 -15.40
CA ASN A 10 10.99 3.23 -14.70
C ASN A 10 9.48 2.98 -14.81
N PHE A 11 8.70 3.66 -13.97
CA PHE A 11 7.25 3.49 -13.89
C PHE A 11 6.53 3.70 -15.22
N LYS A 12 6.94 4.71 -16.02
CA LYS A 12 6.31 5.06 -17.29
C LYS A 12 6.48 3.95 -18.33
N ASP A 13 7.70 3.43 -18.46
CA ASP A 13 8.00 2.38 -19.43
C ASP A 13 7.28 1.06 -19.08
N VAL A 14 7.24 0.73 -17.78
CA VAL A 14 6.50 -0.46 -17.31
C VAL A 14 5.00 -0.29 -17.53
N LEU A 15 4.44 0.90 -17.34
CA LEU A 15 3.03 1.16 -17.59
C LEU A 15 2.67 1.02 -19.07
N GLU A 16 3.48 1.58 -19.96
CA GLU A 16 3.27 1.44 -21.41
C GLU A 16 3.36 -0.03 -21.85
N ASN A 17 4.28 -0.81 -21.31
CA ASN A 17 4.36 -2.23 -21.57
C ASN A 17 3.11 -2.98 -21.06
N ALA A 18 2.60 -2.63 -19.88
CA ALA A 18 1.38 -3.23 -19.33
C ALA A 18 0.14 -2.96 -20.21
N LYS A 19 0.04 -1.74 -20.76
CA LYS A 19 -1.02 -1.40 -21.74
C LYS A 19 -0.92 -2.23 -23.02
N LYS A 20 0.29 -2.37 -23.59
CA LYS A 20 0.52 -3.17 -24.81
C LYS A 20 0.17 -4.64 -24.61
N LEU A 21 0.37 -5.17 -23.41
CA LEU A 21 0.04 -6.55 -23.04
C LEU A 21 -1.41 -6.75 -22.60
N GLY A 22 -2.23 -5.68 -22.58
CA GLY A 22 -3.64 -5.77 -22.18
C GLY A 22 -3.91 -5.91 -20.67
N TYR A 23 -2.88 -5.74 -19.83
CA TYR A 23 -3.03 -5.76 -18.36
C TYR A 23 -3.48 -4.42 -17.78
N ALA A 24 -3.31 -3.34 -18.50
CA ALA A 24 -3.80 -2.02 -18.13
C ALA A 24 -4.66 -1.46 -19.24
N GLU A 25 -5.80 -0.88 -18.87
CA GLU A 25 -6.68 -0.18 -19.80
C GLU A 25 -6.00 1.05 -20.42
N SER A 26 -6.57 1.58 -21.51
CA SER A 26 -6.10 2.83 -22.14
C SER A 26 -6.07 3.99 -21.13
N ASN A 27 -7.06 4.06 -20.23
CA ASN A 27 -7.10 4.98 -19.10
C ASN A 27 -6.97 4.25 -17.75
N PRO A 28 -5.76 3.93 -17.29
CA PRO A 28 -5.51 3.15 -16.09
C PRO A 28 -5.63 3.97 -14.80
N ARG A 29 -6.29 5.13 -14.82
CA ARG A 29 -6.33 6.07 -13.70
C ARG A 29 -6.88 5.44 -12.42
N SER A 30 -7.92 4.62 -12.53
CA SER A 30 -8.55 3.95 -11.38
C SER A 30 -7.59 3.00 -10.66
N ASP A 31 -6.81 2.23 -11.43
CA ASP A 31 -5.81 1.31 -10.89
C ASP A 31 -4.65 2.07 -10.25
N LEU A 32 -4.16 3.11 -10.93
CA LEU A 32 -3.00 3.86 -10.49
C LEU A 32 -3.27 4.71 -9.24
N ASN A 33 -4.48 5.26 -9.11
CA ASN A 33 -4.90 6.03 -7.94
C ASN A 33 -5.32 5.15 -6.76
N GLY A 34 -5.60 3.86 -7.00
CA GLY A 34 -6.07 2.93 -5.98
C GLY A 34 -7.59 2.91 -5.79
N ASP A 35 -8.36 3.53 -6.70
CA ASP A 35 -9.83 3.57 -6.61
C ASP A 35 -10.45 2.17 -6.82
N ASP A 36 -9.89 1.37 -7.72
CA ASP A 36 -10.29 -0.02 -7.93
C ASP A 36 -10.04 -0.86 -6.66
N ALA A 37 -8.83 -0.79 -6.11
CA ALA A 37 -8.48 -1.49 -4.87
C ALA A 37 -9.34 -1.04 -3.69
N LYS A 38 -9.72 0.26 -3.62
CA LYS A 38 -10.67 0.79 -2.65
C LYS A 38 -12.03 0.13 -2.78
N SER A 39 -12.57 0.03 -3.99
CA SER A 39 -13.88 -0.59 -4.23
C SER A 39 -13.86 -2.06 -3.84
N LYS A 40 -12.80 -2.78 -4.18
CA LYS A 40 -12.60 -4.20 -3.83
C LYS A 40 -12.57 -4.40 -2.30
N ILE A 41 -11.77 -3.60 -1.57
CA ILE A 41 -11.68 -3.78 -0.11
C ILE A 41 -12.96 -3.38 0.62
N GLN A 42 -13.74 -2.46 0.06
CA GLN A 42 -15.06 -2.11 0.60
C GLN A 42 -16.03 -3.30 0.54
N ILE A 43 -16.06 -4.00 -0.58
CA ILE A 43 -16.89 -5.20 -0.77
C ILE A 43 -16.39 -6.32 0.15
N LEU A 44 -15.10 -6.64 0.10
CA LEU A 44 -14.51 -7.73 0.90
C LEU A 44 -14.68 -7.52 2.40
N SER A 45 -14.46 -6.30 2.89
CA SER A 45 -14.66 -6.01 4.32
C SER A 45 -16.13 -6.03 4.73
N SER A 46 -17.05 -5.63 3.83
CA SER A 46 -18.50 -5.76 4.09
C SER A 46 -18.93 -7.21 4.22
N LEU A 47 -18.36 -8.09 3.40
CA LEU A 47 -18.59 -9.55 3.51
C LEU A 47 -17.97 -10.10 4.80
N ALA A 48 -16.69 -9.82 5.06
CA ALA A 48 -15.96 -10.38 6.19
C ALA A 48 -16.52 -9.95 7.55
N PHE A 49 -17.00 -8.71 7.66
CA PHE A 49 -17.45 -8.14 8.95
C PHE A 49 -18.97 -7.97 9.05
N ASN A 50 -19.73 -8.44 8.06
CA ASN A 50 -21.19 -8.27 7.99
C ASN A 50 -21.61 -6.81 8.18
N SER A 51 -20.89 -5.87 7.56
CA SER A 51 -21.10 -4.44 7.73
C SER A 51 -21.64 -3.76 6.49
N PHE A 52 -22.28 -2.62 6.66
CA PHE A 52 -22.56 -1.74 5.52
C PHE A 52 -21.27 -1.15 4.94
N ILE A 53 -21.26 -0.94 3.63
CA ILE A 53 -20.15 -0.24 2.95
C ILE A 53 -20.12 1.21 3.45
N ASN A 54 -19.01 1.61 4.04
CA ASN A 54 -18.77 3.00 4.42
C ASN A 54 -17.78 3.64 3.44
N LYS A 55 -18.30 4.48 2.55
CA LYS A 55 -17.50 5.12 1.48
C LYS A 55 -16.61 6.28 1.97
N SER A 56 -16.86 6.84 3.15
CA SER A 56 -16.36 8.17 3.51
C SER A 56 -15.00 8.22 4.24
N LYS A 57 -14.45 7.09 4.70
CA LYS A 57 -13.26 7.09 5.59
C LYS A 57 -12.20 6.06 5.21
N ILE A 58 -11.92 5.94 3.91
CA ILE A 58 -10.83 5.09 3.45
C ILE A 58 -9.69 6.01 3.00
N THR A 59 -8.53 5.83 3.62
CA THR A 59 -7.30 6.46 3.12
C THR A 59 -6.86 5.74 1.86
N VAL A 60 -6.70 6.49 0.78
CA VAL A 60 -6.28 5.95 -0.53
C VAL A 60 -5.06 6.71 -1.02
N GLU A 61 -4.00 5.99 -1.31
CA GLU A 61 -2.78 6.51 -1.90
C GLU A 61 -2.42 5.68 -3.14
N GLY A 62 -2.23 6.34 -4.27
CA GLY A 62 -1.88 5.69 -5.53
C GLY A 62 -0.38 5.35 -5.63
N ILE A 63 -0.02 4.69 -6.75
CA ILE A 63 1.34 4.20 -7.00
C ILE A 63 2.16 5.08 -7.96
N GLN A 64 1.60 6.14 -8.48
CA GLN A 64 2.22 7.00 -9.52
C GLN A 64 3.51 7.67 -9.09
N ASN A 65 3.72 7.87 -7.79
CA ASN A 65 4.88 8.56 -7.22
C ASN A 65 5.98 7.62 -6.75
N ILE A 66 5.95 6.34 -7.16
CA ILE A 66 6.98 5.37 -6.78
C ILE A 66 8.13 5.48 -7.77
N ASP A 67 9.33 5.73 -7.26
CA ASP A 67 10.55 5.82 -8.05
C ASP A 67 11.31 4.48 -8.05
N GLN A 68 12.08 4.24 -9.11
CA GLN A 68 12.96 3.07 -9.20
C GLN A 68 13.97 3.02 -8.05
N VAL A 69 14.46 4.20 -7.62
CA VAL A 69 15.38 4.32 -6.48
C VAL A 69 14.77 3.75 -5.20
N ASP A 70 13.46 4.00 -4.95
CA ASP A 70 12.78 3.47 -3.76
C ASP A 70 12.60 1.96 -3.81
N ILE A 71 12.36 1.40 -5.01
CA ILE A 71 12.28 -0.05 -5.22
C ILE A 71 13.63 -0.71 -4.96
N THR A 72 14.72 -0.13 -5.48
CA THR A 72 16.09 -0.62 -5.24
C THR A 72 16.45 -0.56 -3.76
N ASN A 73 16.16 0.56 -3.09
CA ASN A 73 16.41 0.72 -1.66
C ASN A 73 15.59 -0.26 -0.82
N ALA A 74 14.32 -0.49 -1.19
CA ALA A 74 13.48 -1.48 -0.52
C ALA A 74 14.12 -2.87 -0.59
N LYS A 75 14.57 -3.29 -1.77
CA LYS A 75 15.24 -4.59 -1.99
C LYS A 75 16.50 -4.74 -1.12
N ILE A 76 17.36 -3.70 -1.11
CA ILE A 76 18.60 -3.68 -0.28
C ILE A 76 18.26 -3.79 1.22
N LEU A 77 17.15 -3.22 1.64
CA LEU A 77 16.69 -3.23 3.03
C LEU A 77 15.93 -4.50 3.42
N GLY A 78 15.74 -5.47 2.49
CA GLY A 78 15.00 -6.71 2.73
C GLY A 78 13.48 -6.54 2.59
N TYR A 79 13.03 -5.52 1.86
CA TYR A 79 11.61 -5.25 1.63
C TYR A 79 11.25 -5.29 0.15
N ARG A 80 9.94 -5.41 -0.11
CA ARG A 80 9.33 -5.16 -1.42
C ARG A 80 8.24 -4.11 -1.28
N ILE A 81 8.09 -3.26 -2.30
CA ILE A 81 6.98 -2.30 -2.36
C ILE A 81 5.79 -2.96 -3.05
N LYS A 82 4.68 -3.05 -2.34
CA LYS A 82 3.40 -3.57 -2.85
C LYS A 82 2.30 -2.53 -2.64
N HIS A 83 1.30 -2.53 -3.51
CA HIS A 83 0.08 -1.75 -3.33
C HIS A 83 -0.95 -2.64 -2.64
N LEU A 84 -1.27 -2.34 -1.40
CA LEU A 84 -2.15 -3.17 -0.58
C LEU A 84 -3.43 -2.43 -0.22
N ALA A 85 -4.53 -3.18 -0.26
CA ALA A 85 -5.80 -2.79 0.31
C ALA A 85 -6.01 -3.61 1.61
N ILE A 86 -6.13 -2.94 2.74
CA ILE A 86 -6.15 -3.57 4.06
C ILE A 86 -7.40 -3.14 4.81
N ALA A 87 -8.10 -4.10 5.42
CA ALA A 87 -9.23 -3.87 6.31
C ALA A 87 -9.02 -4.61 7.62
N GLU A 88 -9.13 -3.91 8.73
CA GLU A 88 -8.96 -4.47 10.07
C GLU A 88 -10.13 -4.08 10.97
N LEU A 89 -10.65 -5.04 11.73
CA LEU A 89 -11.63 -4.79 12.77
C LEU A 89 -10.93 -4.79 14.13
N LYS A 90 -10.76 -3.62 14.72
CA LYS A 90 -10.14 -3.44 16.04
C LYS A 90 -11.14 -2.82 17.02
N LYS A 91 -11.47 -3.51 18.12
CA LYS A 91 -12.38 -3.00 19.17
C LYS A 91 -13.70 -2.48 18.58
N ASN A 92 -14.32 -3.23 17.67
CA ASN A 92 -15.55 -2.86 16.95
C ASN A 92 -15.45 -1.57 16.11
N LYS A 93 -14.24 -1.21 15.69
CA LYS A 93 -14.00 -0.11 14.77
C LYS A 93 -13.31 -0.64 13.51
N LEU A 94 -13.78 -0.22 12.35
CA LEU A 94 -13.25 -0.62 11.05
C LEU A 94 -12.18 0.38 10.60
N ILE A 95 -11.00 -0.14 10.28
CA ILE A 95 -9.89 0.62 9.70
C ILE A 95 -9.69 0.09 8.30
N GLN A 96 -9.79 0.97 7.31
CA GLN A 96 -9.57 0.61 5.91
C GLN A 96 -8.55 1.57 5.29
N ARG A 97 -7.60 1.00 4.53
CA ARG A 97 -6.57 1.77 3.83
C ARG A 97 -6.15 1.09 2.55
N VAL A 98 -5.82 1.88 1.57
CA VAL A 98 -5.22 1.46 0.30
C VAL A 98 -3.99 2.32 0.09
N HIS A 99 -2.81 1.72 0.07
CA HIS A 99 -1.56 2.47 -0.08
C HIS A 99 -0.41 1.60 -0.57
N PRO A 100 0.57 2.19 -1.26
CA PRO A 100 1.84 1.53 -1.45
C PRO A 100 2.55 1.43 -0.10
N CYS A 101 3.05 0.26 0.21
CA CYS A 101 3.77 0.00 1.46
C CYS A 101 4.95 -0.94 1.24
N MET A 102 5.89 -0.90 2.16
CA MET A 102 6.97 -1.87 2.23
C MET A 102 6.54 -3.06 3.08
N ILE A 103 6.81 -4.25 2.57
CA ILE A 103 6.58 -5.52 3.28
C ILE A 103 7.85 -6.35 3.23
N ASN A 104 8.05 -7.21 4.22
CA ASN A 104 9.19 -8.13 4.23
C ASN A 104 9.20 -8.93 2.92
N GLN A 105 10.33 -8.97 2.22
CA GLN A 105 10.47 -9.68 0.95
C GLN A 105 10.22 -11.18 1.08
N ASP A 106 10.49 -11.76 2.26
CA ASP A 106 10.33 -13.19 2.53
C ASP A 106 8.91 -13.54 3.01
N SER A 107 8.03 -12.52 3.17
CA SER A 107 6.63 -12.76 3.52
C SER A 107 5.86 -13.36 2.34
N TYR A 108 4.74 -14.02 2.64
CA TYR A 108 3.90 -14.62 1.60
C TYR A 108 3.47 -13.58 0.55
N ILE A 109 2.94 -12.43 0.96
CA ILE A 109 2.57 -11.34 0.05
C ILE A 109 3.79 -10.77 -0.69
N GLY A 110 4.95 -10.71 -0.05
CA GLY A 110 6.20 -10.27 -0.67
C GLY A 110 6.53 -11.06 -1.94
N ASN A 111 6.19 -12.33 -1.94
CA ASN A 111 6.48 -13.27 -3.03
C ASN A 111 5.37 -13.36 -4.09
N ILE A 112 4.24 -12.68 -3.95
CA ILE A 112 3.22 -12.58 -5.00
C ILE A 112 3.71 -11.62 -6.08
N ASN A 113 4.03 -12.12 -7.27
CA ASN A 113 4.63 -11.34 -8.36
C ASN A 113 3.82 -11.47 -9.66
N GLY A 114 4.18 -10.67 -10.66
CA GLY A 114 3.59 -10.70 -11.99
C GLY A 114 2.12 -10.28 -11.99
N VAL A 115 1.29 -11.11 -12.62
CA VAL A 115 -0.16 -10.91 -12.78
C VAL A 115 -0.98 -11.51 -11.63
N LEU A 116 -0.32 -12.18 -10.69
CA LEU A 116 -0.98 -12.82 -9.56
C LEU A 116 -1.48 -11.79 -8.55
N ASN A 117 -2.71 -12.01 -8.11
CA ASN A 117 -3.33 -11.31 -6.99
C ASN A 117 -3.51 -12.28 -5.83
N ALA A 118 -3.56 -11.75 -4.61
CA ALA A 118 -3.86 -12.55 -3.43
C ALA A 118 -4.78 -11.80 -2.47
N VAL A 119 -5.59 -12.56 -1.76
CA VAL A 119 -6.38 -12.11 -0.62
C VAL A 119 -5.97 -12.94 0.57
N ILE A 120 -5.49 -12.28 1.63
CA ILE A 120 -5.21 -12.90 2.92
C ILE A 120 -6.34 -12.57 3.88
N ILE A 121 -6.89 -13.59 4.49
CA ILE A 121 -7.89 -13.48 5.54
C ILE A 121 -7.27 -14.02 6.82
N GLU A 122 -7.29 -13.22 7.88
CA GLU A 122 -6.85 -13.63 9.20
C GLU A 122 -7.98 -13.52 10.20
N GLY A 123 -8.24 -14.58 10.93
CA GLY A 123 -9.33 -14.63 11.89
C GLY A 123 -9.25 -15.85 12.79
N LYS A 124 -10.12 -15.87 13.81
CA LYS A 124 -10.25 -17.00 14.74
C LYS A 124 -11.54 -17.75 14.43
N PRO A 125 -11.54 -19.08 14.42
CA PRO A 125 -10.43 -20.00 14.73
C PRO A 125 -9.54 -20.37 13.53
N ILE A 126 -9.84 -19.87 12.31
CA ILE A 126 -9.20 -20.31 11.04
C ILE A 126 -7.70 -19.97 10.94
N GLY A 127 -7.22 -18.97 11.70
CA GLY A 127 -5.86 -18.47 11.56
C GLY A 127 -5.69 -17.64 10.29
N LYS A 128 -4.62 -17.87 9.55
CA LYS A 128 -4.32 -17.25 8.26
C LYS A 128 -4.74 -18.14 7.11
N PHE A 129 -5.55 -17.59 6.21
CA PHE A 129 -5.99 -18.24 4.98
C PHE A 129 -5.66 -17.35 3.78
N THR A 130 -5.14 -17.94 2.72
CA THR A 130 -4.73 -17.19 1.53
C THR A 130 -5.38 -17.79 0.27
N ILE A 131 -5.96 -16.91 -0.55
CA ILE A 131 -6.43 -17.22 -1.89
C ILE A 131 -5.53 -16.48 -2.86
N GLN A 132 -4.98 -17.18 -3.85
CA GLN A 132 -4.13 -16.61 -4.87
C GLN A 132 -4.62 -17.05 -6.25
N GLY A 133 -4.56 -16.14 -7.22
CA GLY A 133 -4.91 -16.43 -8.60
C GLY A 133 -4.67 -15.22 -9.50
N GLU A 134 -4.85 -15.41 -10.80
CA GLU A 134 -4.85 -14.32 -11.76
C GLU A 134 -6.10 -13.45 -11.55
N GLY A 135 -5.91 -12.14 -11.46
CA GLY A 135 -7.00 -11.19 -11.17
C GLY A 135 -7.58 -10.50 -12.40
N ALA A 136 -6.96 -10.71 -13.57
CA ALA A 136 -7.37 -10.08 -14.84
C ALA A 136 -7.01 -10.98 -16.03
N GLY A 137 -7.60 -10.71 -17.17
CA GLY A 137 -7.38 -11.43 -18.40
C GLY A 137 -8.60 -12.22 -18.88
N PRO A 138 -8.60 -12.70 -20.15
CA PRO A 138 -9.75 -13.38 -20.75
C PRO A 138 -10.14 -14.66 -19.99
N GLY A 139 -9.18 -15.48 -19.61
CA GLY A 139 -9.41 -16.75 -18.90
C GLY A 139 -10.12 -16.59 -17.57
N PRO A 140 -9.54 -15.87 -16.59
CA PRO A 140 -10.17 -15.64 -15.29
C PRO A 140 -11.55 -14.98 -15.39
N THR A 141 -11.70 -13.99 -16.28
CA THR A 141 -12.97 -13.30 -16.49
C THR A 141 -14.06 -14.26 -17.05
N THR A 142 -13.72 -15.04 -18.05
CA THR A 142 -14.64 -16.05 -18.63
C THR A 142 -15.02 -17.08 -17.58
N SER A 143 -14.06 -17.59 -16.82
CA SER A 143 -14.31 -18.56 -15.75
C SER A 143 -15.28 -18.02 -14.72
N ALA A 144 -15.12 -16.77 -14.27
CA ALA A 144 -16.03 -16.13 -13.32
C ALA A 144 -17.45 -15.99 -13.88
N LEU A 145 -17.57 -15.47 -15.11
CA LEU A 145 -18.88 -15.31 -15.78
C LEU A 145 -19.62 -16.64 -15.96
N VAL A 146 -18.93 -17.67 -16.41
CA VAL A 146 -19.51 -19.01 -16.60
C VAL A 146 -19.93 -19.60 -15.26
N SER A 147 -19.09 -19.48 -14.23
CA SER A 147 -19.40 -19.95 -12.87
C SER A 147 -20.65 -19.29 -12.32
N ASP A 148 -20.77 -17.98 -12.44
CA ASP A 148 -21.95 -17.24 -11.96
C ASP A 148 -23.20 -17.60 -12.75
N THR A 149 -23.09 -17.71 -14.07
CA THR A 149 -24.19 -18.17 -14.94
C THR A 149 -24.68 -19.57 -14.53
N CYS A 150 -23.77 -20.52 -14.35
CA CYS A 150 -24.10 -21.87 -13.90
C CYS A 150 -24.72 -21.86 -12.51
N SER A 151 -24.28 -21.01 -11.60
CA SER A 151 -24.87 -20.86 -10.27
C SER A 151 -26.31 -20.38 -10.33
N ILE A 152 -26.61 -19.41 -11.18
CA ILE A 152 -27.97 -18.90 -11.39
C ILE A 152 -28.86 -19.99 -11.97
N LEU A 153 -28.41 -20.68 -13.01
CA LEU A 153 -29.17 -21.76 -13.65
C LEU A 153 -29.47 -22.94 -12.71
N ARG A 154 -28.59 -23.19 -11.75
CA ARG A 154 -28.80 -24.20 -10.68
C ARG A 154 -29.71 -23.71 -9.54
N GLY A 155 -30.24 -22.50 -9.61
CA GLY A 155 -31.06 -21.91 -8.55
C GLY A 155 -30.28 -21.50 -7.30
N ASN A 156 -28.96 -21.43 -7.34
CA ASN A 156 -28.10 -21.01 -6.23
C ASN A 156 -28.10 -19.48 -6.06
N ILE A 157 -29.28 -18.91 -5.87
CA ILE A 157 -29.44 -17.46 -5.69
C ILE A 157 -29.17 -17.13 -4.23
N LYS A 158 -28.08 -16.41 -3.97
CA LYS A 158 -27.72 -15.95 -2.63
C LYS A 158 -27.90 -14.44 -2.51
N LEU A 159 -28.14 -13.96 -1.30
CA LEU A 159 -28.13 -12.53 -1.01
C LEU A 159 -26.73 -11.95 -1.31
N PRO A 160 -26.61 -10.74 -1.88
CA PRO A 160 -25.33 -10.15 -2.31
C PRO A 160 -24.25 -10.15 -1.21
N PHE A 161 -24.64 -10.00 0.04
CA PHE A 161 -23.70 -10.02 1.18
C PHE A 161 -23.99 -11.16 2.16
N SER A 162 -24.53 -12.27 1.67
CA SER A 162 -24.85 -13.48 2.42
C SER A 162 -25.92 -13.32 3.51
N ILE A 163 -26.27 -12.11 3.88
CA ILE A 163 -27.28 -11.79 4.91
C ILE A 163 -28.23 -10.67 4.46
N PRO A 164 -29.49 -10.65 4.98
CA PRO A 164 -30.41 -9.55 4.72
C PRO A 164 -29.85 -8.19 5.19
N ASN A 165 -30.14 -7.12 4.47
CA ASN A 165 -29.65 -5.77 4.80
C ASN A 165 -29.99 -5.35 6.24
N LYS A 166 -31.19 -5.73 6.76
CA LYS A 166 -31.62 -5.43 8.14
C LYS A 166 -30.72 -6.02 9.22
N ASN A 167 -29.97 -7.10 8.90
CA ASN A 167 -29.08 -7.80 9.83
C ASN A 167 -27.62 -7.32 9.71
N ARG A 168 -27.33 -6.41 8.78
CA ARG A 168 -25.97 -5.88 8.60
C ARG A 168 -25.65 -4.84 9.67
N LYS A 169 -24.39 -4.82 10.11
CA LYS A 169 -23.92 -3.96 11.21
C LYS A 169 -23.50 -2.58 10.68
N LYS A 170 -23.86 -1.53 11.41
CA LYS A 170 -23.25 -0.22 11.23
C LYS A 170 -21.97 -0.15 12.07
N ILE A 171 -20.83 -0.41 11.45
CA ILE A 171 -19.53 -0.36 12.13
C ILE A 171 -18.93 1.04 11.91
N ARG A 172 -18.47 1.67 13.00
CA ARG A 172 -17.80 2.97 12.94
C ARG A 172 -16.44 2.80 12.27
N SER A 173 -16.20 3.51 11.18
CA SER A 173 -14.87 3.61 10.59
C SER A 173 -14.04 4.65 11.32
N ILE A 174 -12.76 4.36 11.49
CA ILE A 174 -11.76 5.31 12.00
C ILE A 174 -10.66 5.53 10.98
N ASP A 175 -10.06 6.70 11.04
CA ASP A 175 -8.98 7.09 10.16
C ASP A 175 -7.66 6.42 10.55
N VAL A 176 -6.83 6.14 9.56
CA VAL A 176 -5.51 5.55 9.73
C VAL A 176 -4.52 6.47 10.48
N SER A 177 -4.84 7.74 10.65
CA SER A 177 -4.00 8.72 11.36
C SER A 177 -3.67 8.32 12.80
N GLU A 178 -4.58 7.57 13.43
CA GLU A 178 -4.42 7.09 14.82
C GLU A 178 -3.60 5.79 14.94
N GLU A 179 -3.36 5.10 13.83
CA GLU A 179 -2.60 3.85 13.79
C GLU A 179 -1.09 4.09 13.86
N PHE A 180 -0.36 3.04 14.26
CA PHE A 180 1.10 3.10 14.45
C PHE A 180 1.81 2.27 13.38
N PHE A 181 2.79 2.89 12.70
CA PHE A 181 3.60 2.23 11.68
C PHE A 181 5.09 2.47 11.92
N SER A 182 5.92 1.49 11.58
CA SER A 182 7.29 1.75 11.16
C SER A 182 7.25 2.31 9.74
N SER A 183 8.23 3.10 9.37
CA SER A 183 8.17 3.78 8.06
C SER A 183 9.55 3.91 7.44
N TYR A 184 9.57 3.84 6.14
CA TYR A 184 10.67 4.26 5.29
C TYR A 184 10.45 5.72 4.89
N ILE A 185 11.49 6.52 5.02
CA ILE A 185 11.52 7.92 4.63
C ILE A 185 12.79 8.14 3.81
N ARG A 186 12.68 8.67 2.59
CA ARG A 186 13.82 9.12 1.79
C ARG A 186 13.76 10.62 1.57
N LEU A 187 14.88 11.26 1.83
CA LEU A 187 15.09 12.69 1.68
C LEU A 187 16.31 12.93 0.79
N ASP A 188 16.12 13.63 -0.30
CA ASP A 188 17.24 14.12 -1.12
C ASP A 188 17.56 15.54 -0.63
N VAL A 189 18.78 15.74 -0.15
CA VAL A 189 19.18 16.95 0.59
C VAL A 189 20.50 17.52 0.08
N VAL A 190 20.71 18.81 0.39
CA VAL A 190 22.03 19.42 0.26
C VAL A 190 22.96 18.78 1.28
N ASP A 191 24.13 18.30 0.86
CA ASP A 191 25.11 17.67 1.75
C ASP A 191 25.95 18.75 2.46
N LYS A 192 25.47 19.19 3.63
CA LYS A 192 26.11 20.22 4.47
C LYS A 192 26.00 19.86 5.95
N THR A 193 26.97 20.33 6.71
CA THR A 193 26.97 20.24 8.18
C THR A 193 25.66 20.77 8.75
N GLY A 194 25.09 20.05 9.73
CA GLY A 194 23.85 20.43 10.42
C GLY A 194 22.55 19.95 9.75
N VAL A 195 22.58 19.49 8.51
CA VAL A 195 21.36 18.99 7.82
C VAL A 195 20.81 17.75 8.53
N LEU A 196 21.65 16.77 8.82
CA LEU A 196 21.22 15.55 9.54
C LEU A 196 20.69 15.88 10.94
N SER A 197 21.34 16.79 11.66
CA SER A 197 20.86 17.27 12.97
C SER A 197 19.47 17.90 12.88
N SER A 198 19.23 18.73 11.85
CA SER A 198 17.91 19.35 11.61
C SER A 198 16.82 18.32 11.32
N ILE A 199 17.14 17.29 10.52
CA ILE A 199 16.23 16.18 10.22
C ILE A 199 15.86 15.42 11.50
N THR A 200 16.86 14.96 12.26
CA THR A 200 16.64 14.17 13.48
C THR A 200 15.93 14.99 14.56
N LYS A 201 16.19 16.28 14.66
CA LYS A 201 15.45 17.21 15.55
C LYS A 201 13.98 17.30 15.17
N THR A 202 13.66 17.36 13.86
CA THR A 202 12.27 17.39 13.39
C THR A 202 11.55 16.08 13.71
N LEU A 203 12.19 14.93 13.50
CA LEU A 203 11.63 13.62 13.84
C LEU A 203 11.39 13.49 15.35
N SER A 204 12.38 13.84 16.17
CA SER A 204 12.31 13.79 17.64
C SER A 204 11.19 14.68 18.18
N LYS A 205 11.07 15.93 17.70
CA LYS A 205 9.97 16.85 18.05
C LYS A 205 8.60 16.22 17.81
N ASN A 206 8.46 15.42 16.76
CA ASN A 206 7.22 14.72 16.43
C ASN A 206 7.16 13.28 17.02
N LYS A 207 8.00 12.97 18.02
CA LYS A 207 8.01 11.66 18.74
C LYS A 207 8.27 10.47 17.81
N ILE A 208 9.15 10.64 16.82
CA ILE A 208 9.59 9.59 15.92
C ILE A 208 11.01 9.19 16.26
N SER A 209 11.21 7.94 16.65
CA SER A 209 12.52 7.34 16.88
C SER A 209 13.07 6.68 15.63
N VAL A 210 14.35 6.89 15.36
CA VAL A 210 15.04 6.31 14.20
C VAL A 210 15.57 4.93 14.57
N LYS A 211 15.23 3.92 13.74
CA LYS A 211 15.73 2.54 13.86
C LYS A 211 16.99 2.32 13.02
N ARG A 212 17.01 2.86 11.81
CA ARG A 212 18.14 2.76 10.87
C ARG A 212 18.25 4.04 10.07
N LEU A 213 19.47 4.46 9.81
CA LEU A 213 19.78 5.63 8.97
C LEU A 213 20.91 5.26 8.02
N ILE A 214 20.74 5.62 6.76
CA ILE A 214 21.73 5.44 5.71
C ILE A 214 21.84 6.76 4.97
N GLN A 215 23.06 7.24 4.76
CA GLN A 215 23.34 8.41 3.95
C GLN A 215 24.20 7.98 2.76
N ASN A 216 23.69 8.22 1.56
CA ASN A 216 24.37 7.93 0.31
C ASN A 216 24.66 9.26 -0.41
N PRO A 217 25.94 9.64 -0.59
CA PRO A 217 26.28 10.83 -1.36
C PRO A 217 25.95 10.63 -2.83
N PHE A 218 25.48 11.68 -3.51
CA PHE A 218 25.35 11.69 -4.96
C PHE A 218 26.73 11.85 -5.63
N LYS A 219 26.82 11.47 -6.91
CA LYS A 219 28.07 11.62 -7.70
C LYS A 219 28.63 13.05 -7.64
N SER A 220 27.77 14.06 -7.56
CA SER A 220 28.16 15.48 -7.47
C SER A 220 28.77 15.90 -6.13
N LYS A 221 28.73 15.04 -5.09
CA LYS A 221 29.17 15.33 -3.72
C LYS A 221 28.56 16.60 -3.07
N LYS A 222 27.66 17.30 -3.77
CA LYS A 222 26.92 18.46 -3.24
C LYS A 222 25.59 18.06 -2.59
N PHE A 223 25.12 16.87 -2.88
CA PHE A 223 23.82 16.35 -2.46
C PHE A 223 23.96 14.93 -1.92
N ALA A 224 23.06 14.57 -1.05
CA ALA A 224 22.98 13.23 -0.47
C ALA A 224 21.54 12.75 -0.41
N SER A 225 21.34 11.44 -0.54
CA SER A 225 20.09 10.79 -0.22
C SER A 225 20.15 10.20 1.19
N ILE A 226 19.26 10.62 2.05
CA ILE A 226 19.16 10.14 3.42
C ILE A 226 17.94 9.22 3.50
N ILE A 227 18.19 7.96 3.87
CA ILE A 227 17.18 6.93 4.05
C ILE A 227 17.03 6.67 5.54
N ILE A 228 15.80 6.73 6.03
CA ILE A 228 15.48 6.53 7.44
C ILE A 228 14.41 5.44 7.56
N ILE A 229 14.68 4.44 8.38
CA ILE A 229 13.67 3.51 8.89
C ILE A 229 13.34 3.92 10.30
N SER A 230 12.07 4.23 10.57
CA SER A 230 11.62 4.59 11.91
C SER A 230 11.22 3.37 12.74
N HIS A 231 11.27 3.50 14.06
CA HIS A 231 10.44 2.67 14.94
C HIS A 231 8.96 2.98 14.74
N ARG A 232 8.08 2.17 15.31
CA ARG A 232 6.64 2.41 15.23
C ARG A 232 6.28 3.76 15.85
N ALA A 233 5.64 4.60 15.07
CA ALA A 233 5.15 5.91 15.46
C ALA A 233 3.74 6.14 14.95
N LYS A 234 2.99 7.03 15.59
CA LYS A 234 1.64 7.40 15.17
C LYS A 234 1.65 7.96 13.75
N ASN A 235 0.75 7.50 12.88
CA ASN A 235 0.73 7.91 11.48
C ASN A 235 0.58 9.43 11.30
N SER A 236 -0.24 10.09 12.13
CA SER A 236 -0.37 11.54 12.11
C SER A 236 0.96 12.25 12.37
N ASN A 237 1.80 11.73 13.28
CA ASN A 237 3.12 12.30 13.58
C ASN A 237 4.10 12.10 12.42
N LEU A 238 4.04 10.92 11.77
CA LEU A 238 4.85 10.63 10.58
C LEU A 238 4.51 11.59 9.45
N VAL A 239 3.22 11.70 9.08
CA VAL A 239 2.76 12.60 8.01
C VAL A 239 3.12 14.05 8.31
N LYS A 240 2.94 14.51 9.55
CA LYS A 240 3.34 15.85 9.99
C LYS A 240 4.83 16.09 9.81
N SER A 241 5.68 15.13 10.22
CA SER A 241 7.12 15.24 10.06
C SER A 241 7.55 15.34 8.59
N ILE A 242 6.94 14.53 7.72
CA ILE A 242 7.20 14.58 6.28
C ILE A 242 6.85 15.96 5.71
N SER A 243 5.70 16.52 6.10
CA SER A 243 5.30 17.87 5.68
C SER A 243 6.25 18.95 6.20
N GLU A 244 6.67 18.88 7.48
CA GLU A 244 7.64 19.82 8.05
C GLU A 244 9.01 19.73 7.35
N LEU A 245 9.47 18.52 7.03
CA LEU A 245 10.74 18.28 6.32
C LEU A 245 10.68 18.76 4.86
N ALA A 246 9.55 18.56 4.17
CA ALA A 246 9.37 19.01 2.79
C ALA A 246 9.55 20.54 2.63
N ASN A 247 9.25 21.29 3.69
CA ASN A 247 9.37 22.76 3.69
C ASN A 247 10.75 23.27 4.09
N LYS A 248 11.74 22.39 4.34
CA LYS A 248 13.10 22.80 4.69
C LYS A 248 13.90 23.16 3.45
N LYS A 249 14.61 24.29 3.49
CA LYS A 249 15.42 24.81 2.36
C LYS A 249 16.50 23.84 1.88
N PHE A 250 16.95 22.91 2.72
CA PHE A 250 17.96 21.94 2.36
C PHE A 250 17.40 20.68 1.68
N VAL A 251 16.07 20.50 1.67
CA VAL A 251 15.40 19.39 0.98
C VAL A 251 15.18 19.80 -0.48
N ILE A 252 15.64 18.96 -1.40
CA ILE A 252 15.68 19.27 -2.85
C ILE A 252 14.39 18.80 -3.51
N ASN A 253 14.00 17.56 -3.23
CA ASN A 253 12.84 16.92 -3.82
C ASN A 253 11.79 16.64 -2.76
N LYS A 254 10.54 16.44 -3.20
CA LYS A 254 9.47 16.01 -2.28
C LYS A 254 9.89 14.71 -1.57
N PRO A 255 9.87 14.67 -0.24
CA PRO A 255 10.21 13.47 0.53
C PRO A 255 9.36 12.27 0.09
N LYS A 256 10.01 11.10 0.01
CA LYS A 256 9.31 9.83 -0.21
C LYS A 256 9.04 9.16 1.14
N PHE A 257 7.85 8.58 1.24
CA PHE A 257 7.38 8.00 2.48
C PHE A 257 6.56 6.73 2.17
N PHE A 258 6.94 5.62 2.79
CA PHE A 258 6.18 4.38 2.72
C PHE A 258 6.02 3.79 4.12
N ARG A 259 4.82 3.38 4.46
CA ARG A 259 4.59 2.60 5.67
C ARG A 259 5.16 1.20 5.50
N ILE A 260 5.64 0.63 6.61
CA ILE A 260 6.10 -0.76 6.65
C ILE A 260 4.99 -1.57 7.31
N GLU A 261 4.37 -2.45 6.56
CA GLU A 261 3.30 -3.32 7.05
C GLU A 261 3.89 -4.68 7.48
N SER A 262 3.40 -5.18 8.61
CA SER A 262 3.77 -6.50 9.15
C SER A 262 2.57 -7.43 8.96
N ILE A 263 2.56 -8.14 7.83
CA ILE A 263 1.45 -9.01 7.41
C ILE A 263 1.90 -10.46 7.37
#